data_2ddb9a35a9485986fb00182e7f21f315
#
_entry.id   2ddb9a35a9485986fb00182e7f21f315
#
_cell.length_a   1.000
_cell.length_b   1.000
_cell.length_c   1.000
_cell.angle_alpha   90.00
_cell.angle_beta   90.00
_cell.angle_gamma   90.00
#
_symmetry.space_group_name_H-M   'P 1'
#
loop_
_entity.id
_entity.type
_entity.pdbx_description
1 polymer ?
#
loop_
_entity_poly.entity_id
_entity_poly.type
_entity_poly.pdbx_seq_one_letter_code
_entity_poly.pdbx_strand_id
1 'polypeptide(L)'
;MQNKYTDEELILHWPGFSNHYVEVNGISLHYVDGGSGPALVCLPGWPQTWYSYHNLAPALAQYFRVIVVDIRGMGSSATPPDGYDKKTMATDIYELIQQLGLEQVYLFGHDIGGMVAMSLAFNYPQVVAKLIVADGLHPSEGMMQMPLMPAADTFGDKIDTRRPYTWWMGFNQVKGLPEQLLEGRYRYLLDWLFHYVMVDDSRISDFEKEIYAAVYNQPERIRASNAWYQAFNQDIEDSKEYSRLSMPVLGIASNVSYGFYQFALPALAEQYELIHLADTGHYMFEENPEAVIEIIIKSLMNNKVE
;
A
#
# COMPACT_ATOMS: atom_id res chain seq x y z
N MET A 1 11.65 15.39 -25.77
CA MET A 1 10.36 14.75 -25.60
C MET A 1 9.93 15.00 -24.16
N GLN A 2 8.72 15.50 -23.95
CA GLN A 2 8.18 15.71 -22.61
C GLN A 2 8.06 14.35 -21.89
N ASN A 3 8.45 14.29 -20.63
CA ASN A 3 8.34 13.03 -19.86
C ASN A 3 6.86 12.80 -19.54
N LYS A 4 6.22 11.84 -20.17
CA LYS A 4 4.79 11.51 -20.04
C LYS A 4 4.43 10.76 -18.74
N TYR A 5 5.41 10.52 -17.87
CA TYR A 5 5.24 9.80 -16.60
C TYR A 5 5.39 10.72 -15.39
N THR A 6 5.28 12.05 -15.58
CA THR A 6 5.26 13.00 -14.44
C THR A 6 3.87 13.09 -13.83
N ASP A 7 3.78 13.48 -12.56
CA ASP A 7 2.49 13.63 -11.87
C ASP A 7 1.57 14.63 -12.59
N GLU A 8 2.14 15.71 -13.17
CA GLU A 8 1.40 16.72 -13.92
C GLU A 8 0.74 16.16 -15.20
N GLU A 9 1.43 15.22 -15.88
CA GLU A 9 0.86 14.59 -17.07
C GLU A 9 -0.13 13.48 -16.68
N LEU A 10 0.19 12.71 -15.65
CA LEU A 10 -0.63 11.57 -15.21
C LEU A 10 -1.96 12.03 -14.61
N ILE A 11 -1.98 13.15 -13.85
CA ILE A 11 -3.21 13.64 -13.22
C ILE A 11 -4.25 14.12 -14.25
N LEU A 12 -3.85 14.44 -15.46
CA LEU A 12 -4.77 14.80 -16.55
C LEU A 12 -5.73 13.65 -16.92
N HIS A 13 -5.36 12.42 -16.60
CA HIS A 13 -6.22 11.24 -16.77
C HIS A 13 -7.27 11.08 -15.67
N TRP A 14 -7.21 11.90 -14.59
CA TRP A 14 -8.13 11.84 -13.44
C TRP A 14 -8.96 13.12 -13.34
N PRO A 15 -10.05 13.27 -14.12
CA PRO A 15 -10.88 14.48 -14.06
C PRO A 15 -11.36 14.77 -12.64
N GLY A 16 -11.15 16.02 -12.18
CA GLY A 16 -11.56 16.46 -10.84
C GLY A 16 -10.55 16.17 -9.73
N PHE A 17 -9.36 15.64 -10.09
CA PHE A 17 -8.25 15.50 -9.16
C PHE A 17 -7.14 16.53 -9.40
N SER A 18 -6.36 16.82 -8.38
CA SER A 18 -5.21 17.74 -8.42
C SER A 18 -4.04 17.18 -7.63
N ASN A 19 -2.82 17.51 -8.07
CA ASN A 19 -1.57 17.24 -7.34
C ASN A 19 -1.35 18.27 -6.25
N HIS A 20 -0.86 17.82 -5.11
CA HIS A 20 -0.55 18.66 -3.96
C HIS A 20 0.76 18.20 -3.30
N TYR A 21 1.42 19.15 -2.64
CA TYR A 21 2.57 18.90 -1.78
C TYR A 21 2.33 19.55 -0.42
N VAL A 22 2.79 18.89 0.64
CA VAL A 22 2.62 19.36 2.01
C VAL A 22 3.86 19.01 2.83
N GLU A 23 4.29 19.94 3.68
CA GLU A 23 5.36 19.70 4.64
C GLU A 23 4.78 19.11 5.93
N VAL A 24 5.15 17.87 6.25
CA VAL A 24 4.71 17.13 7.43
C VAL A 24 5.90 16.38 8.03
N ASN A 25 5.99 16.34 9.34
CA ASN A 25 7.00 15.56 10.06
C ASN A 25 8.43 15.72 9.48
N GLY A 26 8.77 16.95 9.04
CA GLY A 26 10.08 17.32 8.48
C GLY A 26 10.35 16.83 7.06
N ILE A 27 9.34 16.39 6.32
CA ILE A 27 9.45 15.96 4.91
C ILE A 27 8.34 16.56 4.05
N SER A 28 8.59 16.65 2.74
CA SER A 28 7.56 16.96 1.75
C SER A 28 6.86 15.67 1.31
N LEU A 29 5.54 15.60 1.49
CA LEU A 29 4.68 14.54 0.94
C LEU A 29 3.95 15.04 -0.30
N HIS A 30 3.90 14.19 -1.33
CA HIS A 30 3.03 14.31 -2.48
C HIS A 30 1.72 13.55 -2.23
N TYR A 31 0.59 14.15 -2.62
CA TYR A 31 -0.71 13.49 -2.65
C TYR A 31 -1.58 14.04 -3.78
N VAL A 32 -2.53 13.24 -4.22
CA VAL A 32 -3.59 13.68 -5.13
C VAL A 32 -4.93 13.70 -4.39
N ASP A 33 -5.75 14.71 -4.67
CA ASP A 33 -7.03 14.98 -3.97
C ASP A 33 -8.12 15.25 -5.00
N GLY A 34 -9.28 14.60 -4.82
CA GLY A 34 -10.43 14.78 -5.70
C GLY A 34 -11.73 14.25 -5.07
N GLY A 35 -12.86 14.66 -5.68
CA GLY A 35 -14.18 14.33 -5.16
C GLY A 35 -14.62 15.21 -3.98
N SER A 36 -15.70 14.80 -3.31
CA SER A 36 -16.26 15.51 -2.16
C SER A 36 -17.01 14.54 -1.23
N GLY A 37 -17.22 14.93 0.04
CA GLY A 37 -17.90 14.11 1.03
C GLY A 37 -16.96 13.63 2.15
N PRO A 38 -17.26 12.49 2.80
CA PRO A 38 -16.37 11.93 3.82
C PRO A 38 -14.97 11.62 3.24
N ALA A 39 -13.92 11.93 3.99
CA ALA A 39 -12.56 11.74 3.51
C ALA A 39 -12.16 10.25 3.52
N LEU A 40 -11.62 9.79 2.38
CA LEU A 40 -11.01 8.47 2.21
C LEU A 40 -9.52 8.66 1.87
N VAL A 41 -8.65 8.39 2.84
CA VAL A 41 -7.19 8.44 2.65
C VAL A 41 -6.71 7.08 2.18
N CYS A 42 -6.01 7.07 1.05
CA CYS A 42 -5.56 5.87 0.34
C CYS A 42 -4.03 5.81 0.32
N LEU A 43 -3.46 4.69 0.74
CA LEU A 43 -2.01 4.47 0.81
C LEU A 43 -1.60 3.31 -0.11
N PRO A 44 -0.82 3.57 -1.16
CA PRO A 44 -0.35 2.56 -2.11
C PRO A 44 0.69 1.60 -1.51
N GLY A 45 0.92 0.50 -2.23
CA GLY A 45 1.93 -0.50 -1.93
C GLY A 45 3.18 -0.44 -2.79
N TRP A 46 4.17 -1.27 -2.45
CA TRP A 46 5.39 -1.47 -3.22
C TRP A 46 5.14 -2.43 -4.40
N PRO A 47 5.73 -2.23 -5.54
CA PRO A 47 6.57 -1.10 -6.00
C PRO A 47 5.79 -0.11 -6.86
N GLN A 48 4.64 0.30 -6.40
CA GLN A 48 3.74 1.21 -7.08
C GLN A 48 3.84 2.64 -6.51
N THR A 49 2.95 3.54 -6.95
CA THR A 49 2.81 4.92 -6.50
C THR A 49 1.32 5.25 -6.36
N TRP A 50 0.98 6.52 -6.10
CA TRP A 50 -0.40 7.00 -6.12
C TRP A 50 -1.19 6.53 -7.34
N TYR A 51 -0.52 6.34 -8.48
CA TYR A 51 -1.16 5.96 -9.73
C TYR A 51 -1.81 4.57 -9.69
N SER A 52 -1.44 3.69 -8.77
CA SER A 52 -2.10 2.37 -8.59
C SER A 52 -3.59 2.47 -8.32
N TYR A 53 -4.06 3.63 -7.82
CA TYR A 53 -5.48 3.88 -7.58
C TYR A 53 -6.24 4.39 -8.82
N HIS A 54 -5.62 4.41 -10.03
CA HIS A 54 -6.22 5.01 -11.23
C HIS A 54 -7.55 4.37 -11.64
N ASN A 55 -7.72 3.08 -11.39
CA ASN A 55 -8.97 2.37 -11.65
C ASN A 55 -10.01 2.59 -10.54
N LEU A 56 -9.59 2.95 -9.33
CA LEU A 56 -10.44 3.05 -8.15
C LEU A 56 -10.88 4.48 -7.84
N ALA A 57 -9.91 5.40 -7.79
CA ALA A 57 -10.12 6.74 -7.25
C ALA A 57 -11.20 7.54 -8.00
N PRO A 58 -11.29 7.55 -9.34
CA PRO A 58 -12.35 8.27 -10.04
C PRO A 58 -13.77 7.77 -9.72
N ALA A 59 -13.93 6.46 -9.50
CA ALA A 59 -15.22 5.88 -9.12
C ALA A 59 -15.56 6.19 -7.67
N LEU A 60 -14.59 6.06 -6.76
CA LEU A 60 -14.76 6.35 -5.34
C LEU A 60 -15.02 7.85 -5.09
N ALA A 61 -14.47 8.74 -5.92
CA ALA A 61 -14.67 10.19 -5.81
C ALA A 61 -16.12 10.65 -6.06
N GLN A 62 -16.97 9.77 -6.58
CA GLN A 62 -18.41 10.02 -6.65
C GLN A 62 -19.10 10.00 -5.29
N TYR A 63 -18.47 9.41 -4.26
CA TYR A 63 -19.01 9.20 -2.93
C TYR A 63 -18.17 9.82 -1.81
N PHE A 64 -16.87 10.00 -2.06
CA PHE A 64 -15.87 10.40 -1.07
C PHE A 64 -14.99 11.53 -1.58
N ARG A 65 -14.41 12.31 -0.67
CA ARG A 65 -13.19 13.04 -0.96
C ARG A 65 -12.04 12.05 -0.88
N VAL A 66 -11.48 11.68 -2.01
CA VAL A 66 -10.41 10.67 -2.12
C VAL A 66 -9.05 11.36 -2.12
N ILE A 67 -8.18 10.97 -1.19
CA ILE A 67 -6.83 11.52 -1.00
C ILE A 67 -5.86 10.36 -1.12
N VAL A 68 -5.16 10.25 -2.25
CA VAL A 68 -4.16 9.18 -2.47
C VAL A 68 -2.77 9.74 -2.20
N VAL A 69 -2.03 9.14 -1.27
CA VAL A 69 -0.77 9.68 -0.77
C VAL A 69 0.40 8.82 -1.20
N ASP A 70 1.38 9.42 -1.87
CA ASP A 70 2.69 8.79 -1.96
C ASP A 70 3.34 8.82 -0.56
N ILE A 71 3.45 7.67 0.08
CA ILE A 71 4.08 7.57 1.40
C ILE A 71 5.56 7.96 1.34
N ARG A 72 6.19 8.27 2.47
CA ARG A 72 7.63 8.57 2.59
C ARG A 72 8.48 7.62 1.72
N GLY A 73 9.26 8.18 0.79
CA GLY A 73 10.11 7.42 -0.14
C GLY A 73 9.43 6.96 -1.43
N MET A 74 8.11 7.11 -1.56
CA MET A 74 7.33 6.71 -2.73
C MET A 74 7.11 7.89 -3.68
N GLY A 75 6.92 7.61 -4.96
CA GLY A 75 6.46 8.58 -5.96
C GLY A 75 7.25 9.88 -5.93
N SER A 76 6.55 10.99 -5.80
CA SER A 76 7.15 12.33 -5.69
C SER A 76 7.36 12.79 -4.24
N SER A 77 7.02 11.98 -3.24
CA SER A 77 7.34 12.28 -1.84
C SER A 77 8.85 12.23 -1.57
N ALA A 78 9.30 12.93 -0.53
CA ALA A 78 10.71 12.99 -0.15
C ALA A 78 11.30 11.61 0.19
N THR A 79 12.61 11.45 -0.05
CA THR A 79 13.41 10.25 0.25
C THR A 79 14.45 10.52 1.34
N PRO A 80 14.04 10.85 2.58
CA PRO A 80 14.99 11.15 3.67
C PRO A 80 15.91 9.95 3.94
N PRO A 81 17.01 10.15 4.69
CA PRO A 81 17.97 9.08 4.99
C PRO A 81 17.40 8.00 5.91
N ASP A 82 16.38 8.30 6.73
CA ASP A 82 15.82 7.47 7.79
C ASP A 82 14.32 7.70 8.01
N GLY A 83 13.76 7.11 9.07
CA GLY A 83 12.35 7.26 9.46
C GLY A 83 11.40 6.38 8.64
N TYR A 84 11.84 5.21 8.20
CA TYR A 84 11.05 4.28 7.37
C TYR A 84 10.32 3.20 8.18
N ASP A 85 10.38 3.25 9.50
CA ASP A 85 9.52 2.47 10.36
C ASP A 85 8.06 2.95 10.25
N LYS A 86 7.12 2.03 10.40
CA LYS A 86 5.71 2.29 10.12
C LYS A 86 5.10 3.31 11.09
N LYS A 87 5.67 3.44 12.30
CA LYS A 87 5.23 4.43 13.27
C LYS A 87 5.59 5.85 12.86
N THR A 88 6.83 6.08 12.39
CA THR A 88 7.25 7.37 11.83
C THR A 88 6.44 7.70 10.56
N MET A 89 6.26 6.73 9.66
CA MET A 89 5.47 6.93 8.44
C MET A 89 3.99 7.20 8.75
N ALA A 90 3.44 6.58 9.78
CA ALA A 90 2.08 6.86 10.27
C ALA A 90 1.95 8.29 10.80
N THR A 91 3.00 8.82 11.44
CA THR A 91 3.03 10.22 11.88
C THR A 91 2.96 11.20 10.71
N ASP A 92 3.62 10.88 9.58
CA ASP A 92 3.51 11.70 8.35
C ASP A 92 2.04 11.82 7.90
N ILE A 93 1.33 10.69 7.88
CA ILE A 93 -0.08 10.65 7.46
C ILE A 93 -0.99 11.33 8.49
N TYR A 94 -0.71 11.16 9.78
CA TYR A 94 -1.43 11.85 10.85
C TYR A 94 -1.33 13.37 10.71
N GLU A 95 -0.11 13.90 10.49
CA GLU A 95 0.10 15.33 10.31
C GLU A 95 -0.57 15.85 9.02
N LEU A 96 -0.55 15.06 7.93
CA LEU A 96 -1.34 15.39 6.72
C LEU A 96 -2.83 15.52 7.04
N ILE A 97 -3.42 14.57 7.75
CA ILE A 97 -4.83 14.60 8.16
C ILE A 97 -5.12 15.88 8.97
N GLN A 98 -4.24 16.22 9.92
CA GLN A 98 -4.39 17.43 10.73
C GLN A 98 -4.29 18.72 9.88
N GLN A 99 -3.32 18.81 8.97
CA GLN A 99 -3.16 19.99 8.10
C GLN A 99 -4.31 20.17 7.12
N LEU A 100 -4.96 19.09 6.70
CA LEU A 100 -6.16 19.13 5.87
C LEU A 100 -7.44 19.49 6.68
N GLY A 101 -7.34 19.66 8.01
CA GLY A 101 -8.44 19.97 8.88
C GLY A 101 -9.47 18.84 9.01
N LEU A 102 -9.04 17.59 8.84
CA LEU A 102 -9.92 16.43 8.92
C LEU A 102 -9.93 15.88 10.35
N GLU A 103 -11.11 15.74 10.93
CA GLU A 103 -11.28 15.20 12.28
C GLU A 103 -11.17 13.67 12.28
N GLN A 104 -11.86 13.02 11.34
CA GLN A 104 -11.81 11.57 11.13
C GLN A 104 -11.83 11.24 9.64
N VAL A 105 -11.15 10.15 9.29
CA VAL A 105 -11.07 9.67 7.93
C VAL A 105 -11.40 8.17 7.85
N TYR A 106 -11.89 7.73 6.70
CA TYR A 106 -11.75 6.36 6.28
C TYR A 106 -10.32 6.17 5.77
N LEU A 107 -9.69 5.07 6.16
CA LEU A 107 -8.29 4.81 5.83
C LEU A 107 -8.19 3.50 5.06
N PHE A 108 -7.60 3.55 3.86
CA PHE A 108 -7.45 2.40 2.99
C PHE A 108 -5.98 2.23 2.59
N GLY A 109 -5.37 1.13 2.98
CA GLY A 109 -3.97 0.81 2.63
C GLY A 109 -3.83 -0.54 1.94
N HIS A 110 -2.94 -0.59 0.95
CA HIS A 110 -2.53 -1.80 0.26
C HIS A 110 -1.04 -2.07 0.50
N ASP A 111 -0.66 -3.35 0.73
CA ASP A 111 0.74 -3.78 0.91
C ASP A 111 1.47 -2.95 1.98
N ILE A 112 2.60 -2.31 1.69
CA ILE A 112 3.31 -1.39 2.61
C ILE A 112 2.38 -0.26 3.09
N GLY A 113 1.53 0.28 2.21
CA GLY A 113 0.52 1.27 2.58
C GLY A 113 -0.49 0.73 3.61
N GLY A 114 -0.82 -0.56 3.54
CA GLY A 114 -1.63 -1.25 4.54
C GLY A 114 -0.94 -1.34 5.90
N MET A 115 0.36 -1.62 5.91
CA MET A 115 1.17 -1.64 7.13
C MET A 115 1.23 -0.26 7.80
N VAL A 116 1.42 0.82 7.00
CA VAL A 116 1.39 2.21 7.50
C VAL A 116 0.00 2.58 8.01
N ALA A 117 -1.06 2.20 7.28
CA ALA A 117 -2.44 2.45 7.70
C ALA A 117 -2.77 1.78 9.04
N MET A 118 -2.32 0.55 9.24
CA MET A 118 -2.48 -0.13 10.53
C MET A 118 -1.70 0.56 11.65
N SER A 119 -0.45 0.97 11.39
CA SER A 119 0.34 1.72 12.35
C SER A 119 -0.31 3.06 12.72
N LEU A 120 -0.92 3.75 11.75
CA LEU A 120 -1.73 4.96 12.03
C LEU A 120 -2.90 4.63 12.95
N ALA A 121 -3.65 3.57 12.65
CA ALA A 121 -4.78 3.15 13.47
C ALA A 121 -4.40 2.72 14.89
N PHE A 122 -3.23 2.13 15.08
CA PHE A 122 -2.71 1.79 16.42
C PHE A 122 -2.27 3.02 17.21
N ASN A 123 -1.55 3.96 16.59
CA ASN A 123 -0.93 5.09 17.28
C ASN A 123 -1.87 6.31 17.38
N TYR A 124 -2.82 6.46 16.46
CA TYR A 124 -3.73 7.60 16.36
C TYR A 124 -5.19 7.15 16.11
N PRO A 125 -5.75 6.24 16.95
CA PRO A 125 -7.07 5.62 16.69
C PRO A 125 -8.21 6.64 16.56
N GLN A 126 -8.09 7.82 17.20
CA GLN A 126 -9.11 8.85 17.20
C GLN A 126 -9.39 9.47 15.82
N VAL A 127 -8.43 9.42 14.89
CA VAL A 127 -8.59 9.99 13.55
C VAL A 127 -9.09 8.97 12.52
N VAL A 128 -9.21 7.68 12.88
CA VAL A 128 -9.61 6.61 11.96
C VAL A 128 -11.04 6.16 12.28
N ALA A 129 -11.99 6.53 11.44
CA ALA A 129 -13.39 6.09 11.57
C ALA A 129 -13.58 4.62 11.19
N LYS A 130 -12.88 4.16 10.16
CA LYS A 130 -12.82 2.76 9.70
C LYS A 130 -11.52 2.51 8.96
N LEU A 131 -10.93 1.36 9.20
CA LEU A 131 -9.71 0.91 8.51
C LEU A 131 -10.05 -0.16 7.47
N ILE A 132 -9.50 -0.01 6.27
CA ILE A 132 -9.53 -1.02 5.21
C ILE A 132 -8.07 -1.40 4.90
N VAL A 133 -7.76 -2.69 4.97
CA VAL A 133 -6.41 -3.21 4.66
C VAL A 133 -6.51 -4.30 3.59
N ALA A 134 -5.76 -4.08 2.49
CA ALA A 134 -5.67 -5.00 1.38
C ALA A 134 -4.26 -5.57 1.29
N ASP A 135 -4.10 -6.88 1.44
CA ASP A 135 -2.84 -7.64 1.32
C ASP A 135 -1.62 -7.03 2.03
N GLY A 136 -1.81 -6.34 3.17
CA GLY A 136 -0.74 -5.63 3.87
C GLY A 136 -0.99 -5.47 5.36
N LEU A 137 -0.93 -6.56 6.15
CA LEU A 137 -1.01 -6.48 7.62
C LEU A 137 0.32 -6.01 8.22
N HIS A 138 0.23 -5.34 9.36
CA HIS A 138 1.41 -4.82 10.08
C HIS A 138 2.43 -5.94 10.36
N PRO A 139 3.75 -5.65 10.26
CA PRO A 139 4.80 -6.62 10.58
C PRO A 139 4.64 -7.20 11.98
N SER A 140 4.89 -8.50 12.10
CA SER A 140 4.77 -9.26 13.35
C SER A 140 5.89 -10.29 13.48
N GLU A 141 6.07 -10.87 14.68
CA GLU A 141 7.08 -11.91 14.92
C GLU A 141 6.96 -13.11 13.95
N GLY A 142 5.77 -13.37 13.40
CA GLY A 142 5.57 -14.41 12.39
C GLY A 142 6.41 -14.20 11.13
N MET A 143 6.73 -12.96 10.77
CA MET A 143 7.59 -12.67 9.62
C MET A 143 9.03 -13.16 9.80
N MET A 144 9.51 -13.24 11.05
CA MET A 144 10.84 -13.80 11.35
C MET A 144 10.95 -15.30 11.07
N GLN A 145 9.81 -15.97 10.87
CA GLN A 145 9.74 -17.41 10.55
C GLN A 145 9.57 -17.67 9.05
N MET A 146 9.57 -16.63 8.21
CA MET A 146 9.48 -16.80 6.77
C MET A 146 10.65 -17.64 6.24
N PRO A 147 10.38 -18.60 5.32
CA PRO A 147 11.42 -19.48 4.83
C PRO A 147 12.42 -18.71 3.95
N LEU A 148 13.72 -18.98 4.20
CA LEU A 148 14.80 -18.44 3.36
C LEU A 148 14.82 -19.08 1.96
N MET A 149 14.33 -20.30 1.85
CA MET A 149 14.25 -21.05 0.57
C MET A 149 12.81 -21.51 0.34
N PRO A 150 12.39 -21.61 -0.91
CA PRO A 150 11.07 -22.17 -1.22
C PRO A 150 10.98 -23.63 -0.77
N ALA A 151 9.79 -24.07 -0.39
CA ALA A 151 9.55 -25.48 -0.18
C ALA A 151 9.71 -26.25 -1.50
N ALA A 152 10.01 -27.55 -1.40
CA ALA A 152 10.12 -28.40 -2.60
C ALA A 152 8.82 -28.31 -3.42
N ASP A 153 8.98 -28.20 -4.73
CA ASP A 153 7.88 -28.15 -5.73
C ASP A 153 6.90 -26.98 -5.57
N THR A 154 7.30 -25.87 -4.88
CA THR A 154 6.46 -24.68 -4.71
C THR A 154 7.01 -23.42 -5.37
N PHE A 155 8.20 -23.46 -5.96
CA PHE A 155 8.79 -22.34 -6.68
C PHE A 155 8.69 -22.57 -8.20
N GLY A 156 7.81 -21.80 -8.81
CA GLY A 156 7.57 -21.78 -10.26
C GLY A 156 7.62 -20.37 -10.81
N ASP A 157 7.01 -20.17 -11.95
CA ASP A 157 6.82 -18.87 -12.61
C ASP A 157 5.66 -18.05 -11.98
N LYS A 158 4.75 -18.72 -11.25
CA LYS A 158 3.68 -18.11 -10.46
C LYS A 158 3.83 -18.50 -9.00
N ILE A 159 3.36 -17.61 -8.11
CA ILE A 159 3.38 -17.85 -6.67
C ILE A 159 2.45 -19.01 -6.27
N ASP A 160 2.95 -19.95 -5.49
CA ASP A 160 2.10 -20.99 -4.87
C ASP A 160 1.39 -20.39 -3.66
N THR A 161 0.08 -20.19 -3.77
CA THR A 161 -0.73 -19.54 -2.72
C THR A 161 -0.84 -20.37 -1.43
N ARG A 162 -0.53 -21.67 -1.46
CA ARG A 162 -0.50 -22.55 -0.27
C ARG A 162 0.76 -22.33 0.57
N ARG A 163 1.87 -21.96 -0.08
CA ARG A 163 3.18 -21.72 0.55
C ARG A 163 3.90 -20.59 -0.20
N PRO A 164 3.44 -19.33 -0.06
CA PRO A 164 4.00 -18.21 -0.78
C PRO A 164 5.50 -18.04 -0.49
N TYR A 165 6.32 -17.97 -1.54
CA TYR A 165 7.73 -17.65 -1.40
C TYR A 165 7.98 -16.21 -1.79
N THR A 166 8.19 -15.37 -0.78
CA THR A 166 8.31 -13.91 -0.89
C THR A 166 9.76 -13.47 -0.83
N TRP A 167 10.60 -13.96 -1.77
CA TRP A 167 12.06 -13.75 -1.79
C TRP A 167 12.46 -12.27 -1.72
N TRP A 168 11.65 -11.36 -2.24
CA TRP A 168 11.91 -9.91 -2.20
C TRP A 168 11.95 -9.35 -0.79
N MET A 169 11.30 -9.96 0.18
CA MET A 169 11.39 -9.57 1.58
C MET A 169 12.84 -9.61 2.09
N GLY A 170 13.60 -10.64 1.71
CA GLY A 170 15.02 -10.74 2.03
C GLY A 170 15.90 -9.87 1.13
N PHE A 171 15.61 -9.79 -0.16
CA PHE A 171 16.36 -9.00 -1.13
C PHE A 171 16.34 -7.50 -0.77
N ASN A 172 15.17 -6.97 -0.43
CA ASN A 172 15.00 -5.55 -0.08
C ASN A 172 15.67 -5.17 1.26
N GLN A 173 16.03 -6.15 2.10
CA GLN A 173 16.79 -5.87 3.32
C GLN A 173 18.30 -5.73 3.10
N VAL A 174 18.81 -6.14 1.93
CA VAL A 174 20.22 -6.01 1.61
C VAL A 174 20.56 -4.56 1.27
N LYS A 175 21.47 -3.94 2.01
CA LYS A 175 21.86 -2.54 1.81
C LYS A 175 22.85 -2.38 0.65
N GLY A 176 22.56 -1.47 -0.26
CA GLY A 176 23.45 -1.04 -1.33
C GLY A 176 23.52 -1.95 -2.56
N LEU A 177 23.19 -3.24 -2.45
CA LEU A 177 23.22 -4.16 -3.59
C LEU A 177 22.01 -4.01 -4.52
N PRO A 178 20.77 -3.93 -4.02
CA PRO A 178 19.61 -3.71 -4.89
C PRO A 178 19.72 -2.44 -5.71
N GLU A 179 20.21 -1.33 -5.12
CA GLU A 179 20.42 -0.07 -5.82
C GLU A 179 21.37 -0.23 -7.02
N GLN A 180 22.51 -0.93 -6.83
CA GLN A 180 23.48 -1.17 -7.89
C GLN A 180 22.96 -2.08 -9.00
N LEU A 181 22.11 -3.05 -8.66
CA LEU A 181 21.56 -3.99 -9.62
C LEU A 181 20.39 -3.42 -10.43
N LEU A 182 19.55 -2.60 -9.80
CA LEU A 182 18.26 -2.16 -10.32
C LEU A 182 18.26 -0.75 -10.91
N GLU A 183 19.27 0.08 -10.63
CA GLU A 183 19.38 1.42 -11.22
C GLU A 183 19.25 1.36 -12.75
N GLY A 184 18.25 2.08 -13.30
CA GLY A 184 17.93 2.08 -14.73
C GLY A 184 17.40 0.77 -15.29
N ARG A 185 17.13 -0.25 -14.44
CA ARG A 185 16.69 -1.60 -14.82
C ARG A 185 15.47 -2.07 -14.04
N TYR A 186 14.82 -1.20 -13.33
CA TYR A 186 13.72 -1.57 -12.42
C TYR A 186 12.55 -2.24 -13.15
N ARG A 187 12.37 -1.94 -14.46
CA ARG A 187 11.36 -2.57 -15.30
C ARG A 187 11.48 -4.12 -15.32
N TYR A 188 12.68 -4.69 -15.27
CA TYR A 188 12.84 -6.16 -15.21
C TYR A 188 12.30 -6.74 -13.92
N LEU A 189 12.47 -6.03 -12.79
CA LEU A 189 11.89 -6.45 -11.52
C LEU A 189 10.36 -6.38 -11.57
N LEU A 190 9.80 -5.30 -12.12
CA LEU A 190 8.36 -5.11 -12.26
C LEU A 190 7.73 -6.20 -13.12
N ASP A 191 8.28 -6.47 -14.31
CA ASP A 191 7.77 -7.51 -15.20
C ASP A 191 7.74 -8.87 -14.54
N TRP A 192 8.83 -9.22 -13.84
CA TRP A 192 8.92 -10.48 -13.12
C TRP A 192 7.96 -10.55 -11.95
N LEU A 193 7.91 -9.49 -11.14
CA LEU A 193 7.10 -9.46 -9.91
C LEU A 193 5.61 -9.51 -10.23
N PHE A 194 5.13 -8.67 -11.15
CA PHE A 194 3.72 -8.69 -11.56
C PHE A 194 3.33 -10.03 -12.15
N HIS A 195 4.19 -10.60 -13.02
CA HIS A 195 3.96 -11.94 -13.53
C HIS A 195 3.85 -12.97 -12.39
N TYR A 196 4.77 -12.92 -11.42
CA TYR A 196 4.86 -13.92 -10.35
C TYR A 196 3.67 -13.88 -9.38
N VAL A 197 3.19 -12.69 -8.98
CA VAL A 197 2.18 -12.55 -7.91
C VAL A 197 0.76 -12.27 -8.39
N MET A 198 0.55 -11.90 -9.65
CA MET A 198 -0.79 -11.75 -10.24
C MET A 198 -1.29 -13.08 -10.80
N VAL A 199 -2.59 -13.29 -10.74
CA VAL A 199 -3.24 -14.41 -11.45
C VAL A 199 -3.25 -14.12 -12.95
N ASP A 200 -3.68 -12.92 -13.33
CA ASP A 200 -3.73 -12.45 -14.72
C ASP A 200 -2.92 -11.15 -14.87
N ASP A 201 -1.63 -11.29 -15.19
CA ASP A 201 -0.71 -10.16 -15.40
C ASP A 201 -0.94 -9.40 -16.71
N SER A 202 -1.88 -9.84 -17.56
CA SER A 202 -2.34 -9.04 -18.71
C SER A 202 -3.18 -7.83 -18.30
N ARG A 203 -3.63 -7.77 -17.04
CA ARG A 203 -4.43 -6.69 -16.48
C ARG A 203 -3.62 -5.44 -16.15
N ILE A 204 -2.30 -5.54 -16.04
CA ILE A 204 -1.42 -4.38 -15.90
C ILE A 204 -0.72 -4.06 -17.22
N SER A 205 -0.93 -2.86 -17.71
CA SER A 205 -0.41 -2.42 -19.00
C SER A 205 1.09 -2.08 -18.94
N ASP A 206 1.74 -2.09 -20.11
CA ASP A 206 3.12 -1.58 -20.24
C ASP A 206 3.24 -0.11 -19.83
N PHE A 207 2.19 0.69 -20.04
CA PHE A 207 2.18 2.09 -19.61
C PHE A 207 2.27 2.23 -18.10
N GLU A 208 1.50 1.45 -17.35
CA GLU A 208 1.54 1.44 -15.87
C GLU A 208 2.90 0.97 -15.34
N LYS A 209 3.44 -0.11 -15.92
CA LYS A 209 4.78 -0.60 -15.56
C LYS A 209 5.87 0.44 -15.82
N GLU A 210 5.77 1.21 -16.90
CA GLU A 210 6.73 2.28 -17.20
C GLU A 210 6.59 3.47 -16.23
N ILE A 211 5.38 3.80 -15.74
CA ILE A 211 5.19 4.81 -14.69
C ILE A 211 6.01 4.42 -13.44
N TYR A 212 5.82 3.20 -12.96
CA TYR A 212 6.53 2.73 -11.76
C TYR A 212 8.04 2.60 -12.00
N ALA A 213 8.44 2.10 -13.19
CA ALA A 213 9.85 2.04 -13.55
C ALA A 213 10.51 3.42 -13.62
N ALA A 214 9.81 4.43 -14.13
CA ALA A 214 10.35 5.80 -14.22
C ALA A 214 10.67 6.37 -12.83
N VAL A 215 9.86 6.05 -11.82
CA VAL A 215 10.10 6.44 -10.43
C VAL A 215 11.26 5.63 -9.83
N TYR A 216 11.15 4.30 -9.85
CA TYR A 216 12.08 3.43 -9.13
C TYR A 216 13.39 3.11 -9.87
N ASN A 217 13.64 3.68 -11.05
CA ASN A 217 14.95 3.59 -11.72
C ASN A 217 16.04 4.46 -11.05
N GLN A 218 15.68 5.28 -10.06
CA GLN A 218 16.58 6.18 -9.35
C GLN A 218 17.12 5.50 -8.08
N PRO A 219 18.46 5.51 -7.83
CA PRO A 219 19.05 4.85 -6.66
C PRO A 219 18.43 5.28 -5.32
N GLU A 220 18.09 6.56 -5.19
CA GLU A 220 17.50 7.11 -3.97
C GLU A 220 16.11 6.52 -3.71
N ARG A 221 15.32 6.28 -4.76
CA ARG A 221 13.98 5.67 -4.68
C ARG A 221 14.08 4.18 -4.36
N ILE A 222 15.04 3.47 -4.97
CA ILE A 222 15.31 2.06 -4.62
C ILE A 222 15.72 1.96 -3.15
N ARG A 223 16.67 2.79 -2.70
CA ARG A 223 17.12 2.84 -1.30
C ARG A 223 15.94 3.10 -0.35
N ALA A 224 15.12 4.10 -0.65
CA ALA A 224 14.00 4.48 0.18
C ALA A 224 12.95 3.36 0.28
N SER A 225 12.59 2.72 -0.84
CA SER A 225 11.66 1.60 -0.85
C SER A 225 12.21 0.37 -0.12
N ASN A 226 13.51 0.10 -0.23
CA ASN A 226 14.16 -0.97 0.53
C ASN A 226 14.16 -0.69 2.03
N ALA A 227 14.28 0.59 2.43
CA ALA A 227 14.28 0.98 3.83
C ALA A 227 12.96 0.66 4.54
N TRP A 228 11.82 0.59 3.82
CA TRP A 228 10.55 0.10 4.37
C TRP A 228 10.65 -1.32 4.91
N TYR A 229 11.37 -2.19 4.21
CA TYR A 229 11.62 -3.59 4.61
C TYR A 229 12.71 -3.69 5.68
N GLN A 230 13.74 -2.85 5.59
CA GLN A 230 14.85 -2.80 6.56
C GLN A 230 14.38 -2.34 7.94
N ALA A 231 13.23 -1.68 8.03
CA ALA A 231 12.60 -1.24 9.27
C ALA A 231 11.74 -2.33 9.95
N PHE A 232 11.49 -3.48 9.34
CA PHE A 232 10.56 -4.50 9.88
C PHE A 232 10.91 -4.96 11.29
N ASN A 233 12.21 -5.03 11.66
CA ASN A 233 12.58 -5.38 13.02
C ASN A 233 12.10 -4.33 14.04
N GLN A 234 12.17 -3.04 13.71
CA GLN A 234 11.62 -1.97 14.55
C GLN A 234 10.09 -2.06 14.61
N ASP A 235 9.44 -2.27 13.47
CA ASP A 235 7.98 -2.41 13.40
C ASP A 235 7.47 -3.59 14.24
N ILE A 236 8.21 -4.71 14.25
CA ILE A 236 7.91 -5.89 15.08
C ILE A 236 8.06 -5.55 16.58
N GLU A 237 9.11 -4.83 16.97
CA GLU A 237 9.26 -4.38 18.36
C GLU A 237 8.12 -3.44 18.76
N ASP A 238 7.77 -2.46 17.92
CA ASP A 238 6.66 -1.55 18.17
C ASP A 238 5.32 -2.29 18.30
N SER A 239 5.13 -3.35 17.50
CA SER A 239 3.88 -4.13 17.52
C SER A 239 3.60 -4.83 18.87
N LYS A 240 4.61 -5.05 19.69
CA LYS A 240 4.46 -5.67 21.03
C LYS A 240 3.71 -4.78 22.02
N GLU A 241 3.71 -3.47 21.77
CA GLU A 241 3.01 -2.47 22.60
C GLU A 241 1.58 -2.19 22.10
N TYR A 242 1.18 -2.75 20.96
CA TYR A 242 -0.12 -2.46 20.35
C TYR A 242 -1.24 -3.30 20.96
N SER A 243 -2.32 -2.63 21.36
CA SER A 243 -3.59 -3.27 21.68
C SER A 243 -4.39 -3.56 20.41
N ARG A 244 -5.42 -4.40 20.52
CA ARG A 244 -6.32 -4.64 19.38
C ARG A 244 -7.00 -3.34 18.94
N LEU A 245 -7.18 -3.22 17.62
CA LEU A 245 -7.87 -2.08 17.00
C LEU A 245 -9.33 -2.06 17.42
N SER A 246 -9.79 -0.93 17.95
CA SER A 246 -11.17 -0.75 18.43
C SER A 246 -12.15 -0.27 17.35
N MET A 247 -11.63 0.43 16.30
CA MET A 247 -12.45 0.82 15.17
C MET A 247 -12.75 -0.40 14.27
N PRO A 248 -13.85 -0.35 13.48
CA PRO A 248 -14.15 -1.41 12.51
C PRO A 248 -13.02 -1.58 11.48
N VAL A 249 -12.63 -2.82 11.21
CA VAL A 249 -11.60 -3.18 10.23
C VAL A 249 -12.18 -4.06 9.14
N LEU A 250 -11.95 -3.68 7.89
CA LEU A 250 -12.21 -4.51 6.73
C LEU A 250 -10.88 -5.05 6.18
N GLY A 251 -10.70 -6.35 6.17
CA GLY A 251 -9.65 -7.04 5.43
C GLY A 251 -10.14 -7.42 4.04
N ILE A 252 -9.40 -7.04 3.01
CA ILE A 252 -9.58 -7.52 1.64
C ILE A 252 -8.35 -8.35 1.31
N ALA A 253 -8.54 -9.64 1.08
CA ALA A 253 -7.44 -10.57 0.91
C ALA A 253 -7.52 -11.27 -0.44
N SER A 254 -6.40 -11.25 -1.18
CA SER A 254 -6.22 -12.03 -2.41
C SER A 254 -6.00 -13.52 -2.10
N ASN A 255 -5.89 -14.33 -3.15
CA ASN A 255 -5.51 -15.74 -3.01
C ASN A 255 -4.17 -15.93 -2.28
N VAL A 256 -3.26 -14.95 -2.37
CA VAL A 256 -1.92 -15.03 -1.77
C VAL A 256 -1.97 -14.86 -0.25
N SER A 257 -2.83 -13.99 0.25
CA SER A 257 -2.82 -13.55 1.65
C SER A 257 -3.99 -14.09 2.48
N TYR A 258 -5.05 -14.62 1.85
CA TYR A 258 -6.30 -14.96 2.53
C TYR A 258 -6.11 -15.89 3.73
N GLY A 259 -5.34 -16.96 3.58
CA GLY A 259 -5.06 -17.89 4.69
C GLY A 259 -4.36 -17.22 5.89
N PHE A 260 -3.47 -16.26 5.61
CA PHE A 260 -2.80 -15.49 6.65
C PHE A 260 -3.78 -14.51 7.34
N TYR A 261 -4.63 -13.83 6.56
CA TYR A 261 -5.64 -12.90 7.11
C TYR A 261 -6.67 -13.59 8.01
N GLN A 262 -7.10 -14.80 7.66
CA GLN A 262 -8.01 -15.59 8.50
C GLN A 262 -7.46 -15.85 9.90
N PHE A 263 -6.14 -16.03 10.00
CA PHE A 263 -5.47 -16.27 11.27
C PHE A 263 -5.13 -14.97 12.00
N ALA A 264 -4.61 -13.96 11.29
CA ALA A 264 -4.04 -12.77 11.92
C ALA A 264 -5.10 -11.72 12.27
N LEU A 265 -6.09 -11.47 11.39
CA LEU A 265 -7.04 -10.36 11.57
C LEU A 265 -7.86 -10.46 12.87
N PRO A 266 -8.33 -11.64 13.32
CA PRO A 266 -9.02 -11.79 14.60
C PRO A 266 -8.19 -11.39 15.82
N ALA A 267 -6.87 -11.54 15.74
CA ALA A 267 -5.95 -11.16 16.80
C ALA A 267 -5.69 -9.63 16.83
N LEU A 268 -5.82 -8.97 15.68
CA LEU A 268 -5.45 -7.56 15.48
C LEU A 268 -6.63 -6.59 15.71
N ALA A 269 -7.89 -7.02 15.50
CA ALA A 269 -9.05 -6.14 15.58
C ALA A 269 -10.17 -6.72 16.47
N GLU A 270 -10.91 -5.83 17.16
CA GLU A 270 -12.07 -6.22 17.96
C GLU A 270 -13.30 -6.48 17.09
N GLN A 271 -13.47 -5.66 16.06
CA GLN A 271 -14.54 -5.74 15.08
C GLN A 271 -13.90 -5.81 13.70
N TYR A 272 -14.12 -6.90 12.99
CA TYR A 272 -13.57 -7.09 11.66
C TYR A 272 -14.51 -7.81 10.72
N GLU A 273 -14.34 -7.52 9.44
CA GLU A 273 -14.89 -8.25 8.32
C GLU A 273 -13.72 -8.70 7.44
N LEU A 274 -13.75 -9.90 6.88
CA LEU A 274 -12.74 -10.40 5.96
C LEU A 274 -13.42 -10.84 4.66
N ILE A 275 -13.01 -10.23 3.56
CA ILE A 275 -13.46 -10.57 2.23
C ILE A 275 -12.32 -11.23 1.45
N HIS A 276 -12.57 -12.41 0.91
CA HIS A 276 -11.69 -13.11 0.00
C HIS A 276 -12.02 -12.71 -1.44
N LEU A 277 -11.08 -12.06 -2.11
CA LEU A 277 -11.13 -11.88 -3.56
C LEU A 277 -10.57 -13.13 -4.23
N ALA A 278 -11.47 -14.08 -4.50
CA ALA A 278 -11.10 -15.30 -5.23
C ALA A 278 -10.59 -14.96 -6.64
N ASP A 279 -9.72 -15.81 -7.17
CA ASP A 279 -9.12 -15.67 -8.51
C ASP A 279 -8.43 -14.32 -8.76
N THR A 280 -7.92 -13.70 -7.68
CA THR A 280 -7.25 -12.41 -7.70
C THR A 280 -5.91 -12.55 -6.99
N GLY A 281 -4.84 -12.01 -7.59
CA GLY A 281 -3.50 -11.94 -7.03
C GLY A 281 -3.31 -10.70 -6.16
N HIS A 282 -2.06 -10.45 -5.82
CA HIS A 282 -1.70 -9.37 -4.90
C HIS A 282 -2.07 -7.97 -5.41
N TYR A 283 -1.94 -7.70 -6.70
CA TYR A 283 -2.24 -6.39 -7.29
C TYR A 283 -3.72 -6.32 -7.71
N MET A 284 -4.59 -6.38 -6.73
CA MET A 284 -6.04 -6.50 -6.91
C MET A 284 -6.69 -5.25 -7.53
N PHE A 285 -6.01 -4.10 -7.52
CA PHE A 285 -6.53 -2.86 -8.09
C PHE A 285 -6.44 -2.86 -9.63
N GLU A 286 -5.52 -3.64 -10.17
CA GLU A 286 -5.38 -3.89 -11.60
C GLU A 286 -6.20 -5.12 -12.02
N GLU A 287 -6.21 -6.18 -11.21
CA GLU A 287 -6.85 -7.44 -11.58
C GLU A 287 -8.37 -7.41 -11.44
N ASN A 288 -8.89 -6.78 -10.39
CA ASN A 288 -10.32 -6.83 -10.05
C ASN A 288 -10.83 -5.50 -9.45
N PRO A 289 -10.62 -4.36 -10.13
CA PRO A 289 -10.95 -3.04 -9.60
C PRO A 289 -12.44 -2.88 -9.29
N GLU A 290 -13.34 -3.44 -10.10
CA GLU A 290 -14.77 -3.32 -9.92
C GLU A 290 -15.23 -3.96 -8.60
N ALA A 291 -14.72 -5.15 -8.28
CA ALA A 291 -15.05 -5.80 -7.02
C ALA A 291 -14.49 -5.04 -5.82
N VAL A 292 -13.27 -4.50 -5.91
CA VAL A 292 -12.67 -3.67 -4.84
C VAL A 292 -13.51 -2.42 -4.61
N ILE A 293 -13.92 -1.71 -5.68
CA ILE A 293 -14.77 -0.52 -5.59
C ILE A 293 -16.11 -0.86 -4.91
N GLU A 294 -16.79 -1.92 -5.35
CA GLU A 294 -18.07 -2.33 -4.78
C GLU A 294 -17.95 -2.66 -3.28
N ILE A 295 -16.92 -3.39 -2.89
CA ILE A 295 -16.63 -3.74 -1.50
C ILE A 295 -16.44 -2.48 -0.65
N ILE A 296 -15.63 -1.53 -1.12
CA ILE A 296 -15.35 -0.28 -0.39
C ILE A 296 -16.62 0.54 -0.23
N ILE A 297 -17.37 0.78 -1.32
CA ILE A 297 -18.61 1.56 -1.27
C ILE A 297 -19.61 0.92 -0.33
N LYS A 298 -19.84 -0.37 -0.46
CA LYS A 298 -20.78 -1.11 0.40
C LYS A 298 -20.35 -1.03 1.88
N SER A 299 -19.07 -1.22 2.16
CA SER A 299 -18.54 -1.22 3.52
C SER A 299 -18.59 0.15 4.19
N LEU A 300 -18.40 1.24 3.43
CA LEU A 300 -18.36 2.60 3.99
C LEU A 300 -19.72 3.29 4.00
N MET A 301 -20.61 2.96 3.06
CA MET A 301 -21.92 3.62 2.96
C MET A 301 -23.01 2.92 3.77
N ASN A 302 -22.91 1.62 4.00
CA ASN A 302 -23.91 0.88 4.78
C ASN A 302 -23.78 1.08 6.30
N ASN A 303 -22.81 1.83 6.77
CA ASN A 303 -22.65 2.23 8.17
C ASN A 303 -23.55 3.42 8.56
N LYS A 304 -24.69 3.66 7.94
CA LYS A 304 -25.80 4.36 8.61
C LYS A 304 -26.41 3.38 9.59
N VAL A 305 -25.70 3.17 10.71
CA VAL A 305 -26.25 2.50 11.89
C VAL A 305 -27.42 3.34 12.40
N GLU A 306 -28.55 2.67 12.61
CA GLU A 306 -29.72 3.14 13.32
C GLU A 306 -29.39 3.70 14.71
#